data_143b63416c3e86cac170f5f4944b5ce1
#
_entry.id   143b63416c3e86cac170f5f4944b5ce1
#
_cell.length_a   1.000
_cell.length_b   1.000
_cell.length_c   1.000
_cell.angle_alpha   90.00
_cell.angle_beta   90.00
_cell.angle_gamma   90.00
#
_symmetry.space_group_name_H-M   'P 1'
#
loop_
_entity.id
_entity.type
_entity.pdbx_description
1 polymer ?
#
loop_
_entity_poly.entity_id
_entity_poly.type
_entity_poly.pdbx_seq_one_letter_code
_entity_poly.pdbx_strand_id
1 'polypeptide(L)'
;WIALIAVGMNVFADGKVSFTASAPDAVAVGDQFRLSYTVTTQKVRDFRAPSMKGFDVLMGPSRSQQSSVQMINGQTTSTSSITFTYILMATAEGDFTIPGATITADGNQMVSNSVQVRVLPADQAANGASGNGGKQSEGTASRASSGTSVSNSDLFITATASKMTVYEQEAFLLTYKIYTLVDLRMFDNVKLPDFKGFHSQEVELPNDRRWGLEHYKGRNYQSTIYRQFVLFPQQAGKLTIDAARFDASIAKATQVAD
;
A
#
# COMPACT_ATOMS: atom_id res chain seq x y z
N TRP A 1 8.33 -22.46 -62.93
CA TRP A 1 7.27 -22.60 -61.93
C TRP A 1 7.93 -23.05 -60.65
N ILE A 2 8.13 -22.10 -59.71
CA ILE A 2 8.63 -22.38 -58.38
C ILE A 2 7.41 -22.31 -57.45
N ALA A 3 6.99 -23.44 -56.90
CA ALA A 3 5.93 -23.52 -55.90
C ALA A 3 6.50 -23.10 -54.54
N LEU A 4 6.04 -21.95 -54.03
CA LEU A 4 6.35 -21.48 -52.68
C LEU A 4 5.43 -22.19 -51.70
N ILE A 5 5.92 -23.18 -50.98
CA ILE A 5 5.22 -23.80 -49.87
C ILE A 5 5.32 -22.90 -48.64
N ALA A 6 4.24 -22.18 -48.34
CA ALA A 6 4.11 -21.45 -47.07
C ALA A 6 3.81 -22.46 -45.95
N VAL A 7 4.80 -22.80 -45.15
CA VAL A 7 4.62 -23.52 -43.87
C VAL A 7 4.04 -22.55 -42.87
N GLY A 8 2.73 -22.67 -42.61
CA GLY A 8 2.07 -21.96 -41.56
C GLY A 8 2.61 -22.42 -40.20
N MET A 9 3.43 -21.59 -39.57
CA MET A 9 3.79 -21.76 -38.16
C MET A 9 2.59 -21.40 -37.29
N ASN A 10 1.90 -22.39 -36.74
CA ASN A 10 0.97 -22.20 -35.64
C ASN A 10 1.80 -21.83 -34.40
N VAL A 11 1.89 -20.53 -34.08
CA VAL A 11 2.40 -20.06 -32.81
C VAL A 11 1.29 -20.27 -31.79
N PHE A 12 1.32 -21.42 -31.11
CA PHE A 12 0.58 -21.58 -29.85
C PHE A 12 1.26 -20.68 -28.83
N ALA A 13 0.57 -19.65 -28.36
CA ALA A 13 0.94 -18.93 -27.18
C ALA A 13 0.73 -19.88 -25.99
N ASP A 14 1.77 -20.65 -25.66
CA ASP A 14 1.82 -21.51 -24.49
C ASP A 14 1.77 -20.58 -23.27
N GLY A 15 0.63 -20.55 -22.59
CA GLY A 15 0.40 -19.73 -21.42
C GLY A 15 1.38 -20.13 -20.33
N LYS A 16 2.50 -19.39 -20.23
CA LYS A 16 3.58 -19.69 -19.30
C LYS A 16 3.03 -19.77 -17.88
N VAL A 17 3.11 -20.95 -17.26
CA VAL A 17 2.73 -21.14 -15.86
C VAL A 17 3.55 -20.18 -15.00
N SER A 18 2.88 -19.38 -14.17
CA SER A 18 3.51 -18.49 -13.22
C SER A 18 3.19 -18.92 -11.80
N PHE A 19 4.16 -18.74 -10.90
CA PHE A 19 3.98 -18.97 -9.47
C PHE A 19 4.52 -17.78 -8.70
N THR A 20 3.62 -17.04 -8.03
CA THR A 20 3.94 -15.75 -7.39
C THR A 20 3.45 -15.70 -5.95
N ALA A 21 4.21 -15.01 -5.10
CA ALA A 21 3.84 -14.67 -3.73
C ALA A 21 3.49 -13.19 -3.62
N SER A 22 2.52 -12.86 -2.78
CA SER A 22 2.07 -11.49 -2.49
C SER A 22 1.72 -11.33 -1.02
N ALA A 23 2.20 -10.24 -0.43
CA ALA A 23 1.90 -9.79 0.93
C ALA A 23 1.90 -8.26 0.95
N PRO A 24 1.38 -7.59 2.03
CA PRO A 24 1.56 -6.16 2.23
C PRO A 24 3.03 -5.78 2.38
N ASP A 25 3.42 -4.60 1.88
CA ASP A 25 4.79 -4.09 2.02
C ASP A 25 5.12 -3.69 3.47
N ALA A 26 4.09 -3.28 4.26
CA ALA A 26 4.25 -2.92 5.66
C ALA A 26 3.00 -3.30 6.48
N VAL A 27 3.24 -3.67 7.75
CA VAL A 27 2.22 -3.96 8.78
C VAL A 27 2.73 -3.46 10.13
N ALA A 28 1.86 -3.35 11.15
CA ALA A 28 2.32 -3.06 12.52
C ALA A 28 2.47 -4.35 13.36
N VAL A 29 3.26 -4.27 14.44
CA VAL A 29 3.34 -5.35 15.43
C VAL A 29 1.94 -5.63 15.99
N GLY A 30 1.53 -6.90 15.99
CA GLY A 30 0.21 -7.36 16.41
C GLY A 30 -0.84 -7.38 15.29
N ASP A 31 -0.58 -6.76 14.15
CA ASP A 31 -1.49 -6.79 13.02
C ASP A 31 -1.51 -8.15 12.34
N GLN A 32 -2.70 -8.52 11.88
CA GLN A 32 -2.90 -9.70 11.05
C GLN A 32 -2.87 -9.29 9.57
N PHE A 33 -2.19 -10.07 8.76
CA PHE A 33 -2.14 -9.82 7.31
C PHE A 33 -2.21 -11.13 6.52
N ARG A 34 -2.49 -10.98 5.23
CA ARG A 34 -2.62 -12.09 4.30
C ARG A 34 -1.35 -12.27 3.48
N LEU A 35 -0.83 -13.50 3.47
CA LEU A 35 0.19 -13.95 2.54
C LEU A 35 -0.46 -14.91 1.55
N SER A 36 -0.36 -14.64 0.25
CA SER A 36 -0.96 -15.44 -0.80
C SER A 36 0.08 -15.94 -1.79
N TYR A 37 -0.01 -17.22 -2.15
CA TYR A 37 0.78 -17.85 -3.22
C TYR A 37 -0.16 -18.26 -4.34
N THR A 38 0.00 -17.67 -5.52
CA THR A 38 -0.88 -17.91 -6.68
C THR A 38 -0.12 -18.59 -7.81
N VAL A 39 -0.66 -19.70 -8.32
CA VAL A 39 -0.13 -20.41 -9.49
C VAL A 39 -1.17 -20.44 -10.60
N THR A 40 -0.76 -20.20 -11.85
CA THR A 40 -1.65 -20.10 -13.03
C THR A 40 -1.81 -21.46 -13.73
N THR A 41 -2.17 -22.51 -12.98
CA THR A 41 -2.54 -23.84 -13.49
C THR A 41 -3.44 -24.57 -12.51
N GLN A 42 -4.14 -25.60 -12.96
CA GLN A 42 -4.93 -26.48 -12.08
C GLN A 42 -4.18 -27.74 -11.64
N LYS A 43 -3.11 -28.10 -12.33
CA LYS A 43 -2.33 -29.34 -12.05
C LYS A 43 -1.21 -29.05 -11.07
N VAL A 44 -1.57 -28.95 -9.81
CA VAL A 44 -0.68 -28.56 -8.72
C VAL A 44 -0.53 -29.71 -7.71
N ARG A 45 0.72 -30.01 -7.32
CA ARG A 45 1.09 -30.98 -6.27
C ARG A 45 2.21 -30.41 -5.39
N ASP A 46 2.41 -31.02 -4.25
CA ASP A 46 3.59 -30.85 -3.37
C ASP A 46 3.87 -29.37 -3.01
N PHE A 47 2.80 -28.60 -2.71
CA PHE A 47 2.98 -27.25 -2.20
C PHE A 47 3.67 -27.30 -0.84
N ARG A 48 4.79 -26.58 -0.70
CA ARG A 48 5.54 -26.44 0.54
C ARG A 48 5.77 -24.98 0.84
N ALA A 49 5.23 -24.53 1.95
CA ALA A 49 5.47 -23.17 2.46
C ALA A 49 6.90 -23.05 3.00
N PRO A 50 7.51 -21.88 2.87
CA PRO A 50 8.79 -21.58 3.50
C PRO A 50 8.64 -21.34 5.00
N SER A 51 9.77 -21.17 5.69
CA SER A 51 9.80 -20.68 7.06
C SER A 51 9.34 -19.21 7.09
N MET A 52 8.40 -18.87 7.97
CA MET A 52 7.83 -17.53 8.15
C MET A 52 8.38 -16.87 9.43
N LYS A 53 9.71 -16.77 9.54
CA LYS A 53 10.38 -16.19 10.71
C LYS A 53 9.92 -14.76 10.95
N GLY A 54 9.61 -14.41 12.20
CA GLY A 54 9.10 -13.09 12.59
C GLY A 54 7.58 -12.95 12.53
N PHE A 55 6.88 -14.03 12.13
CA PHE A 55 5.43 -14.07 12.02
C PHE A 55 4.85 -15.34 12.62
N ASP A 56 3.75 -15.20 13.36
CA ASP A 56 2.94 -16.32 13.81
C ASP A 56 1.92 -16.70 12.73
N VAL A 57 1.83 -17.97 12.42
CA VAL A 57 0.83 -18.50 11.48
C VAL A 57 -0.47 -18.73 12.21
N LEU A 58 -1.47 -17.87 12.02
CA LEU A 58 -2.77 -17.97 12.66
C LEU A 58 -3.68 -18.95 11.91
N MET A 59 -3.60 -18.96 10.57
CA MET A 59 -4.41 -19.82 9.71
C MET A 59 -3.68 -20.14 8.40
N GLY A 60 -3.91 -21.32 7.87
CA GLY A 60 -3.48 -21.71 6.52
C GLY A 60 -2.71 -23.03 6.42
N PRO A 61 -2.42 -23.45 5.16
CA PRO A 61 -2.87 -22.81 3.93
C PRO A 61 -4.35 -23.10 3.65
N SER A 62 -5.12 -22.08 3.34
CA SER A 62 -6.45 -22.20 2.73
C SER A 62 -6.25 -22.21 1.20
N ARG A 63 -6.84 -23.21 0.50
CA ARG A 63 -6.74 -23.34 -0.95
C ARG A 63 -8.02 -22.85 -1.61
N SER A 64 -7.90 -21.90 -2.54
CA SER A 64 -8.98 -21.49 -3.42
C SER A 64 -8.59 -21.70 -4.88
N GLN A 65 -9.59 -22.00 -5.73
CA GLN A 65 -9.42 -22.18 -7.15
C GLN A 65 -10.36 -21.24 -7.90
N GLN A 66 -9.83 -20.57 -8.91
CA GLN A 66 -10.58 -19.69 -9.79
C GLN A 66 -10.33 -20.08 -11.25
N SER A 67 -11.40 -20.13 -12.04
CA SER A 67 -11.34 -20.34 -13.50
C SER A 67 -12.09 -19.21 -14.17
N SER A 68 -11.48 -18.66 -15.23
CA SER A 68 -12.08 -17.63 -16.07
C SER A 68 -12.00 -18.07 -17.52
N VAL A 69 -13.09 -17.92 -18.24
CA VAL A 69 -13.16 -18.19 -19.69
C VAL A 69 -13.50 -16.88 -20.39
N GLN A 70 -12.63 -16.46 -21.31
CA GLN A 70 -12.84 -15.27 -22.12
C GLN A 70 -12.92 -15.68 -23.59
N MET A 71 -13.88 -15.12 -24.31
CA MET A 71 -13.99 -15.28 -25.76
C MET A 71 -13.72 -13.92 -26.43
N ILE A 72 -12.62 -13.84 -27.18
CA ILE A 72 -12.23 -12.64 -27.94
C ILE A 72 -12.07 -13.04 -29.40
N ASN A 73 -12.79 -12.38 -30.28
CA ASN A 73 -12.77 -12.62 -31.75
C ASN A 73 -12.97 -14.10 -32.13
N GLY A 74 -13.87 -14.81 -31.42
CA GLY A 74 -14.15 -16.23 -31.69
C GLY A 74 -13.10 -17.22 -31.14
N GLN A 75 -12.04 -16.74 -30.51
CA GLN A 75 -11.08 -17.56 -29.76
C GLN A 75 -11.41 -17.61 -28.30
N THR A 76 -11.52 -18.82 -27.76
CA THR A 76 -11.78 -19.04 -26.34
C THR A 76 -10.45 -19.22 -25.59
N THR A 77 -10.16 -18.33 -24.65
CA THR A 77 -9.02 -18.45 -23.73
C THR A 77 -9.55 -18.81 -22.36
N SER A 78 -9.08 -19.94 -21.81
CA SER A 78 -9.38 -20.37 -20.45
C SER A 78 -8.16 -20.17 -19.56
N THR A 79 -8.33 -19.39 -18.49
CA THR A 79 -7.29 -19.18 -17.48
C THR A 79 -7.76 -19.77 -16.17
N SER A 80 -6.91 -20.56 -15.53
CA SER A 80 -7.18 -21.15 -14.22
C SER A 80 -6.07 -20.83 -13.27
N SER A 81 -6.41 -20.53 -12.02
CA SER A 81 -5.44 -20.27 -10.97
C SER A 81 -5.82 -20.97 -9.66
N ILE A 82 -4.81 -21.36 -8.91
CA ILE A 82 -4.94 -21.85 -7.54
C ILE A 82 -4.17 -20.90 -6.64
N THR A 83 -4.82 -20.46 -5.55
CA THR A 83 -4.22 -19.60 -4.54
C THR A 83 -4.18 -20.30 -3.19
N PHE A 84 -3.01 -20.34 -2.56
CA PHE A 84 -2.80 -20.78 -1.18
C PHE A 84 -2.65 -19.55 -0.31
N THR A 85 -3.51 -19.41 0.69
CA THR A 85 -3.57 -18.22 1.55
C THR A 85 -3.25 -18.57 2.99
N TYR A 86 -2.38 -17.79 3.60
CA TYR A 86 -2.08 -17.78 5.03
C TYR A 86 -2.56 -16.46 5.65
N ILE A 87 -2.99 -16.56 6.90
CA ILE A 87 -3.15 -15.37 7.77
C ILE A 87 -2.02 -15.42 8.78
N LEU A 88 -1.20 -14.39 8.78
CA LEU A 88 -0.04 -14.22 9.63
C LEU A 88 -0.26 -13.06 10.59
N MET A 89 0.39 -13.12 11.75
CA MET A 89 0.45 -11.99 12.70
C MET A 89 1.92 -11.58 12.89
N ALA A 90 2.18 -10.29 12.81
CA ALA A 90 3.51 -9.75 13.03
C ALA A 90 3.84 -9.73 14.54
N THR A 91 4.98 -10.35 14.94
CA THR A 91 5.34 -10.53 16.34
C THR A 91 6.40 -9.55 16.86
N ALA A 92 7.22 -9.00 15.96
CA ALA A 92 8.30 -8.08 16.31
C ALA A 92 8.52 -7.07 15.18
N GLU A 93 8.96 -5.86 15.53
CA GLU A 93 9.34 -4.81 14.57
C GLU A 93 10.61 -5.17 13.80
N GLY A 94 10.73 -4.67 12.56
CA GLY A 94 11.89 -4.86 11.69
C GLY A 94 11.51 -5.17 10.24
N ASP A 95 12.54 -5.38 9.43
CA ASP A 95 12.38 -5.77 8.03
C ASP A 95 12.56 -7.30 7.92
N PHE A 96 11.52 -7.99 7.46
CA PHE A 96 11.50 -9.44 7.32
C PHE A 96 11.36 -9.84 5.86
N THR A 97 12.08 -10.90 5.49
CA THR A 97 11.95 -11.53 4.16
C THR A 97 11.36 -12.92 4.32
N ILE A 98 10.21 -13.18 3.72
CA ILE A 98 9.62 -14.51 3.61
C ILE A 98 10.13 -15.11 2.30
N PRO A 99 10.87 -16.22 2.35
CA PRO A 99 11.39 -16.88 1.14
C PRO A 99 10.29 -17.38 0.22
N GLY A 100 10.62 -17.74 -1.02
CA GLY A 100 9.69 -18.33 -1.96
C GLY A 100 9.21 -19.73 -1.49
N ALA A 101 7.93 -20.01 -1.71
CA ALA A 101 7.36 -21.35 -1.56
C ALA A 101 7.74 -22.23 -2.76
N THR A 102 7.72 -23.54 -2.58
CA THR A 102 7.94 -24.52 -3.65
C THR A 102 6.66 -25.25 -4.00
N ILE A 103 6.50 -25.62 -5.27
CA ILE A 103 5.33 -26.32 -5.80
C ILE A 103 5.73 -27.17 -7.01
N THR A 104 4.99 -28.26 -7.26
CA THR A 104 5.06 -28.96 -8.54
C THR A 104 3.84 -28.58 -9.37
N ALA A 105 4.07 -27.86 -10.48
CA ALA A 105 3.04 -27.37 -11.39
C ALA A 105 3.26 -27.96 -12.79
N ASP A 106 2.25 -28.62 -13.37
CA ASP A 106 2.33 -29.30 -14.66
C ASP A 106 3.54 -30.24 -14.79
N GLY A 107 3.93 -30.89 -13.69
CA GLY A 107 5.08 -31.83 -13.62
C GLY A 107 6.44 -31.16 -13.39
N ASN A 108 6.51 -29.84 -13.39
CA ASN A 108 7.74 -29.07 -13.16
C ASN A 108 7.77 -28.50 -11.75
N GLN A 109 8.94 -28.55 -11.10
CA GLN A 109 9.14 -27.87 -9.83
C GLN A 109 9.34 -26.37 -10.06
N MET A 110 8.59 -25.57 -9.31
CA MET A 110 8.66 -24.10 -9.37
C MET A 110 8.86 -23.52 -7.98
N VAL A 111 9.48 -22.36 -7.93
CA VAL A 111 9.68 -21.56 -6.70
C VAL A 111 9.07 -20.17 -6.94
N SER A 112 8.29 -19.67 -5.98
CA SER A 112 7.75 -18.31 -6.07
C SER A 112 8.84 -17.26 -5.78
N ASN A 113 8.53 -15.98 -6.05
CA ASN A 113 9.33 -14.90 -5.53
C ASN A 113 9.31 -14.89 -3.99
N SER A 114 10.34 -14.29 -3.38
CA SER A 114 10.31 -13.88 -1.97
C SER A 114 9.49 -12.61 -1.82
N VAL A 115 8.93 -12.36 -0.63
CA VAL A 115 8.26 -11.10 -0.27
C VAL A 115 8.95 -10.46 0.92
N GLN A 116 9.07 -9.13 0.87
CA GLN A 116 9.59 -8.34 1.98
C GLN A 116 8.42 -7.69 2.69
N VAL A 117 8.41 -7.77 4.03
CA VAL A 117 7.39 -7.16 4.88
C VAL A 117 8.10 -6.36 5.95
N ARG A 118 7.88 -5.05 5.96
CA ARG A 118 8.35 -4.19 7.03
C ARG A 118 7.33 -4.21 8.15
N VAL A 119 7.77 -4.57 9.36
CA VAL A 119 6.94 -4.53 10.56
C VAL A 119 7.27 -3.27 11.34
N LEU A 120 6.29 -2.37 11.41
CA LEU A 120 6.35 -1.10 12.11
C LEU A 120 6.03 -1.30 13.61
N PRO A 121 6.46 -0.37 14.50
CA PRO A 121 6.05 -0.38 15.89
C PRO A 121 4.53 -0.44 16.05
N ALA A 122 4.06 -1.01 17.16
CA ALA A 122 2.63 -1.00 17.48
C ALA A 122 2.10 0.43 17.59
N ASP A 123 0.84 0.66 17.15
CA ASP A 123 0.20 1.96 17.28
C ASP A 123 -0.04 2.29 18.77
N GLN A 124 0.61 3.34 19.27
CA GLN A 124 0.50 3.76 20.67
C GLN A 124 -0.92 4.24 21.02
N ALA A 125 -1.68 4.74 20.04
CA ALA A 125 -3.06 5.18 20.26
C ALA A 125 -4.02 4.00 20.49
N ALA A 126 -3.75 2.85 19.87
CA ALA A 126 -4.54 1.64 20.08
C ALA A 126 -4.34 1.02 21.47
N ASN A 127 -3.11 1.13 22.02
CA ASN A 127 -2.79 0.61 23.34
C ASN A 127 -3.30 1.49 24.49
N GLY A 128 -3.61 2.77 24.24
CA GLY A 128 -4.17 3.70 25.23
C GLY A 128 -5.65 3.47 25.55
N ALA A 129 -6.38 2.76 24.71
CA ALA A 129 -7.82 2.48 24.90
C ALA A 129 -8.11 1.23 25.75
N SER A 130 -7.10 0.42 26.09
CA SER A 130 -7.28 -0.86 26.80
C SER A 130 -6.95 -0.83 28.30
N GLY A 131 -6.82 0.33 28.93
CA GLY A 131 -6.46 0.42 30.34
C GLY A 131 -7.09 1.59 31.06
N ASN A 132 -8.35 1.50 31.47
CA ASN A 132 -8.76 1.86 32.81
C ASN A 132 -10.21 1.47 33.11
N GLY A 133 -10.39 0.43 33.91
CA GLY A 133 -11.62 0.14 34.64
C GLY A 133 -11.75 1.10 35.83
N GLY A 134 -12.87 1.86 35.88
CA GLY A 134 -13.45 2.31 37.14
C GLY A 134 -13.04 3.69 37.63
N LYS A 135 -13.89 4.69 37.37
CA LYS A 135 -14.54 5.50 38.42
C LYS A 135 -15.69 6.30 37.82
N GLN A 136 -16.85 5.95 38.26
CA GLN A 136 -18.13 6.64 38.12
C GLN A 136 -18.04 8.04 38.76
N SER A 137 -18.36 9.07 37.99
CA SER A 137 -18.71 10.38 38.52
C SER A 137 -19.88 10.91 37.70
N GLU A 138 -21.03 10.95 38.33
CA GLU A 138 -22.25 11.59 37.85
C GLU A 138 -22.02 13.10 37.67
N GLY A 139 -22.58 13.67 36.61
CA GLY A 139 -22.71 15.11 36.51
C GLY A 139 -22.94 15.61 35.10
N THR A 140 -24.23 15.88 34.82
CA THR A 140 -24.78 16.87 33.88
C THR A 140 -24.81 16.54 32.39
N ALA A 141 -25.99 16.18 31.92
CA ALA A 141 -26.37 16.08 30.52
C ALA A 141 -26.22 17.42 29.79
N SER A 142 -25.31 17.44 28.82
CA SER A 142 -25.39 18.35 27.68
C SER A 142 -25.49 17.50 26.42
N ARG A 143 -26.66 17.50 25.80
CA ARG A 143 -26.86 17.00 24.44
C ARG A 143 -25.98 17.79 23.49
N ALA A 144 -24.80 17.29 23.20
CA ALA A 144 -24.01 17.72 22.05
C ALA A 144 -24.18 16.66 20.96
N SER A 145 -24.68 17.10 19.82
CA SER A 145 -24.78 16.34 18.58
C SER A 145 -23.47 15.58 18.32
N SER A 146 -23.53 14.26 18.24
CA SER A 146 -22.41 13.38 17.90
C SER A 146 -22.05 13.54 16.40
N GLY A 147 -21.51 14.68 16.04
CA GLY A 147 -20.71 14.83 14.84
C GLY A 147 -19.31 14.35 15.17
N THR A 148 -18.88 13.20 14.68
CA THR A 148 -17.49 12.76 14.76
C THR A 148 -16.65 13.82 14.04
N SER A 149 -16.07 14.75 14.80
CA SER A 149 -15.15 15.76 14.26
C SER A 149 -13.83 15.06 13.97
N VAL A 150 -13.42 15.05 12.71
CA VAL A 150 -12.09 14.59 12.33
C VAL A 150 -11.07 15.55 12.93
N SER A 151 -10.15 15.00 13.70
CA SER A 151 -9.07 15.76 14.29
C SER A 151 -8.00 16.06 13.24
N ASN A 152 -7.26 17.16 13.41
CA ASN A 152 -6.05 17.45 12.63
C ASN A 152 -4.96 16.38 12.80
N SER A 153 -5.09 15.48 13.78
CA SER A 153 -4.23 14.29 13.92
C SER A 153 -4.71 13.10 13.08
N ASP A 154 -5.94 13.09 12.57
CA ASP A 154 -6.47 11.97 11.80
C ASP A 154 -6.26 12.13 10.29
N LEU A 155 -6.10 13.36 9.82
CA LEU A 155 -5.75 13.72 8.45
C LEU A 155 -4.88 14.97 8.46
N PHE A 156 -3.68 14.88 7.90
CA PHE A 156 -2.78 16.02 7.74
C PHE A 156 -1.83 15.84 6.56
N ILE A 157 -1.17 16.94 6.17
CA ILE A 157 -0.17 16.96 5.12
C ILE A 157 1.13 17.53 5.70
N THR A 158 2.24 16.88 5.38
CA THR A 158 3.57 17.39 5.69
C THR A 158 4.23 17.94 4.43
N ALA A 159 5.00 19.00 4.58
CA ALA A 159 5.91 19.50 3.57
C ALA A 159 7.35 19.24 4.04
N THR A 160 8.11 18.48 3.28
CA THR A 160 9.49 18.10 3.63
C THR A 160 10.43 18.50 2.50
N ALA A 161 11.46 19.28 2.84
CA ALA A 161 12.55 19.61 1.94
C ALA A 161 13.68 18.58 2.08
N SER A 162 14.25 18.14 0.97
CA SER A 162 15.38 17.18 0.97
C SER A 162 16.66 17.79 1.56
N LYS A 163 16.78 19.12 1.51
CA LYS A 163 17.88 19.90 2.09
C LYS A 163 17.35 21.18 2.70
N MET A 164 17.86 21.57 3.87
CA MET A 164 17.50 22.82 4.56
C MET A 164 18.49 23.96 4.27
N THR A 165 19.69 23.60 3.80
CA THR A 165 20.75 24.55 3.40
C THR A 165 21.21 24.14 2.01
N VAL A 166 21.14 25.07 1.08
CA VAL A 166 21.50 24.89 -0.33
C VAL A 166 22.17 26.14 -0.86
N TYR A 167 22.98 26.00 -1.90
CA TYR A 167 23.54 27.15 -2.62
C TYR A 167 22.49 27.77 -3.56
N GLU A 168 22.75 29.01 -3.99
CA GLU A 168 21.98 29.64 -5.06
C GLU A 168 22.02 28.75 -6.32
N GLN A 169 20.88 28.56 -7.00
CA GLN A 169 20.65 27.67 -8.13
C GLN A 169 20.87 26.16 -7.86
N GLU A 170 21.17 25.76 -6.62
CA GLU A 170 21.24 24.33 -6.26
C GLU A 170 19.84 23.75 -6.12
N ALA A 171 19.58 22.64 -6.82
CA ALA A 171 18.30 21.95 -6.77
C ALA A 171 18.08 21.23 -5.43
N PHE A 172 16.87 21.35 -4.87
CA PHE A 172 16.39 20.48 -3.80
C PHE A 172 14.93 20.08 -4.04
N LEU A 173 14.54 18.96 -3.44
CA LEU A 173 13.20 18.42 -3.58
C LEU A 173 12.31 18.87 -2.42
N LEU A 174 11.13 19.43 -2.72
CA LEU A 174 10.05 19.68 -1.78
C LEU A 174 8.94 18.64 -2.00
N THR A 175 8.62 17.86 -0.97
CA THR A 175 7.61 16.81 -1.04
C THR A 175 6.43 17.14 -0.12
N TYR A 176 5.23 17.19 -0.68
CA TYR A 176 3.98 17.21 0.08
C TYR A 176 3.47 15.78 0.22
N LYS A 177 3.34 15.30 1.47
CA LYS A 177 2.92 13.94 1.79
C LYS A 177 1.67 13.97 2.66
N ILE A 178 0.67 13.18 2.30
CA ILE A 178 -0.57 13.00 3.04
C ILE A 178 -0.41 11.88 4.03
N TYR A 179 -0.95 12.06 5.24
CA TYR A 179 -1.12 11.04 6.26
C TYR A 179 -2.59 11.00 6.68
N THR A 180 -3.20 9.82 6.67
CA THR A 180 -4.62 9.66 7.01
C THR A 180 -4.89 8.40 7.80
N LEU A 181 -5.83 8.52 8.77
CA LEU A 181 -6.48 7.42 9.48
C LEU A 181 -7.93 7.26 9.05
N VAL A 182 -8.43 8.17 8.19
CA VAL A 182 -9.81 8.19 7.73
C VAL A 182 -9.87 7.92 6.23
N ASP A 183 -11.04 7.48 5.75
CA ASP A 183 -11.26 7.23 4.32
C ASP A 183 -11.38 8.57 3.58
N LEU A 184 -10.27 8.99 2.98
CA LEU A 184 -10.15 10.21 2.18
C LEU A 184 -10.76 9.99 0.80
N ARG A 185 -11.79 10.76 0.45
CA ARG A 185 -12.45 10.69 -0.86
C ARG A 185 -11.76 11.54 -1.90
N MET A 186 -11.61 12.84 -1.63
CA MET A 186 -10.95 13.78 -2.54
C MET A 186 -10.46 15.02 -1.80
N PHE A 187 -9.60 15.78 -2.46
CA PHE A 187 -9.31 17.16 -2.09
C PHE A 187 -10.22 18.08 -2.89
N ASP A 188 -10.98 18.93 -2.19
CA ASP A 188 -11.95 19.81 -2.82
C ASP A 188 -11.28 21.12 -3.28
N ASN A 189 -10.35 21.62 -2.48
CA ASN A 189 -9.63 22.86 -2.77
C ASN A 189 -8.19 22.75 -2.27
N VAL A 190 -7.23 22.96 -3.18
CA VAL A 190 -5.80 22.91 -2.88
C VAL A 190 -5.17 24.23 -3.30
N LYS A 191 -4.64 24.97 -2.33
CA LYS A 191 -3.91 26.21 -2.57
C LYS A 191 -2.45 26.02 -2.14
N LEU A 192 -1.58 25.86 -3.12
CA LEU A 192 -0.12 25.81 -2.92
C LEU A 192 0.46 27.24 -2.85
N PRO A 193 1.61 27.43 -2.19
CA PRO A 193 2.31 28.72 -2.19
C PRO A 193 2.95 29.04 -3.55
N ASP A 194 3.20 30.30 -3.81
CA ASP A 194 3.82 30.80 -5.06
C ASP A 194 5.34 30.54 -5.15
N PHE A 195 5.96 29.90 -4.16
CA PHE A 195 7.40 29.63 -4.05
C PHE A 195 8.28 30.88 -4.30
N LYS A 196 7.92 32.02 -3.68
CA LYS A 196 8.64 33.29 -3.85
C LYS A 196 10.12 33.15 -3.57
N GLY A 197 10.97 33.61 -4.51
CA GLY A 197 12.42 33.49 -4.42
C GLY A 197 12.98 32.14 -4.92
N PHE A 198 12.11 31.27 -5.45
CA PHE A 198 12.51 30.00 -6.05
C PHE A 198 12.00 29.90 -7.49
N HIS A 199 12.81 29.35 -8.37
CA HIS A 199 12.29 28.72 -9.58
C HIS A 199 11.81 27.32 -9.23
N SER A 200 10.58 26.97 -9.63
CA SER A 200 9.94 25.70 -9.27
C SER A 200 9.58 24.89 -10.50
N GLN A 201 9.80 23.57 -10.42
CA GLN A 201 9.38 22.60 -11.42
C GLN A 201 8.62 21.47 -10.72
N GLU A 202 7.37 21.25 -11.12
CA GLU A 202 6.59 20.11 -10.58
C GLU A 202 7.11 18.79 -11.15
N VAL A 203 7.24 17.79 -10.28
CA VAL A 203 7.63 16.43 -10.67
C VAL A 203 6.38 15.64 -10.99
N GLU A 204 6.32 15.06 -12.19
CA GLU A 204 5.24 14.14 -12.55
C GLU A 204 5.30 12.88 -11.69
N LEU A 205 4.22 12.62 -10.96
CA LEU A 205 4.06 11.43 -10.14
C LEU A 205 3.30 10.35 -10.93
N PRO A 206 3.58 9.05 -10.70
CA PRO A 206 2.83 7.97 -11.32
C PRO A 206 1.32 8.08 -11.05
N ASN A 207 0.50 7.72 -12.04
CA ASN A 207 -0.97 7.76 -11.93
C ASN A 207 -1.51 6.72 -10.95
N ASP A 208 -0.78 5.62 -10.73
CA ASP A 208 -1.09 4.53 -9.80
C ASP A 208 -0.53 4.80 -8.40
N ARG A 209 -0.91 5.91 -7.80
CA ARG A 209 -0.47 6.27 -6.44
C ARG A 209 -0.87 5.18 -5.45
N ARG A 210 0.14 4.50 -4.91
CA ARG A 210 -0.08 3.50 -3.87
C ARG A 210 -0.08 4.16 -2.51
N TRP A 211 -1.07 3.81 -1.69
CA TRP A 211 -1.05 4.11 -0.28
C TRP A 211 -0.16 3.10 0.43
N GLY A 212 0.76 3.58 1.24
CA GLY A 212 1.61 2.78 2.10
C GLY A 212 1.30 3.00 3.56
N LEU A 213 1.57 2.00 4.40
CA LEU A 213 1.48 2.16 5.85
C LEU A 213 2.80 2.75 6.36
N GLU A 214 2.73 3.81 7.16
CA GLU A 214 3.91 4.51 7.70
C GLU A 214 3.70 4.92 9.15
N HIS A 215 4.70 4.65 9.98
CA HIS A 215 4.71 5.06 11.38
C HIS A 215 5.16 6.52 11.50
N TYR A 216 4.32 7.38 12.10
CA TYR A 216 4.62 8.79 12.29
C TYR A 216 4.11 9.26 13.66
N LYS A 217 5.00 9.79 14.50
CA LYS A 217 4.70 10.31 15.86
C LYS A 217 3.87 9.35 16.72
N GLY A 218 4.24 8.06 16.73
CA GLY A 218 3.60 7.05 17.56
C GLY A 218 2.32 6.43 17.01
N ARG A 219 1.90 6.77 15.79
CA ARG A 219 0.70 6.21 15.12
C ARG A 219 1.02 5.72 13.72
N ASN A 220 0.28 4.72 13.28
CA ASN A 220 0.41 4.14 11.94
C ASN A 220 -0.65 4.75 11.00
N TYR A 221 -0.19 5.44 9.96
CA TYR A 221 -1.03 6.15 9.00
C TYR A 221 -0.95 5.49 7.62
N GLN A 222 -2.03 5.52 6.90
CA GLN A 222 -1.96 5.40 5.45
C GLN A 222 -1.34 6.69 4.91
N SER A 223 -0.31 6.57 4.08
CA SER A 223 0.40 7.71 3.53
C SER A 223 0.61 7.60 2.03
N THR A 224 0.65 8.74 1.35
CA THR A 224 1.02 8.81 -0.07
C THR A 224 1.62 10.18 -0.39
N ILE A 225 2.47 10.23 -1.42
CA ILE A 225 2.99 11.50 -1.93
C ILE A 225 1.88 12.17 -2.74
N TYR A 226 1.54 13.39 -2.34
CA TYR A 226 0.52 14.19 -3.02
C TYR A 226 1.11 14.96 -4.21
N ARG A 227 2.19 15.75 -3.96
CA ARG A 227 2.93 16.50 -4.98
C ARG A 227 4.40 16.61 -4.62
N GLN A 228 5.24 16.76 -5.64
CA GLN A 228 6.65 17.03 -5.47
C GLN A 228 7.09 18.16 -6.41
N PHE A 229 8.01 18.98 -5.91
CA PHE A 229 8.60 20.08 -6.67
C PHE A 229 10.11 20.06 -6.53
N VAL A 230 10.80 20.24 -7.63
CA VAL A 230 12.22 20.62 -7.62
C VAL A 230 12.28 22.13 -7.53
N LEU A 231 12.93 22.65 -6.50
CA LEU A 231 13.07 24.08 -6.24
C LEU A 231 14.54 24.50 -6.40
N PHE A 232 14.75 25.67 -7.03
CA PHE A 232 16.05 26.29 -7.23
C PHE A 232 16.04 27.68 -6.61
N PRO A 233 16.77 27.95 -5.51
CA PRO A 233 16.84 29.31 -4.94
C PRO A 233 17.38 30.31 -5.96
N GLN A 234 16.76 31.48 -6.08
CA GLN A 234 17.15 32.51 -7.04
C GLN A 234 18.00 33.62 -6.41
N GLN A 235 18.20 33.56 -5.10
CA GLN A 235 18.99 34.54 -4.35
C GLN A 235 19.54 33.93 -3.07
N ALA A 236 20.66 34.48 -2.60
CA ALA A 236 21.24 34.13 -1.31
C ALA A 236 20.43 34.68 -0.14
N GLY A 237 20.53 34.03 1.03
CA GLY A 237 19.89 34.44 2.26
C GLY A 237 18.79 33.48 2.73
N LYS A 238 18.00 33.93 3.71
CA LYS A 238 16.90 33.12 4.26
C LYS A 238 15.67 33.24 3.37
N LEU A 239 15.30 32.17 2.71
CA LEU A 239 14.07 32.05 1.93
C LEU A 239 13.03 31.25 2.73
N THR A 240 11.76 31.65 2.62
CA THR A 240 10.65 31.00 3.33
C THR A 240 9.64 30.48 2.30
N ILE A 241 9.21 29.24 2.46
CA ILE A 241 8.10 28.66 1.71
C ILE A 241 6.85 28.82 2.57
N ASP A 242 5.86 29.55 2.05
CA ASP A 242 4.60 29.80 2.75
C ASP A 242 3.79 28.49 2.92
N ALA A 243 2.83 28.50 3.86
CA ALA A 243 1.99 27.35 4.13
C ALA A 243 1.04 27.07 2.96
N ALA A 244 0.92 25.80 2.58
CA ALA A 244 -0.13 25.31 1.69
C ALA A 244 -1.45 25.11 2.46
N ARG A 245 -2.60 25.27 1.77
CA ARG A 245 -3.92 25.01 2.31
C ARG A 245 -4.60 23.90 1.50
N PHE A 246 -5.22 22.97 2.23
CA PHE A 246 -5.91 21.82 1.65
C PHE A 246 -7.27 21.66 2.33
N ASP A 247 -8.33 21.62 1.53
CA ASP A 247 -9.68 21.25 1.98
C ASP A 247 -9.96 19.85 1.43
N ALA A 248 -10.50 18.95 2.25
CA ALA A 248 -10.69 17.56 1.89
C ALA A 248 -12.05 17.03 2.31
N SER A 249 -12.65 16.20 1.47
CA SER A 249 -13.86 15.44 1.76
C SER A 249 -13.51 14.03 2.22
N ILE A 250 -14.09 13.60 3.32
CA ILE A 250 -13.92 12.28 3.91
C ILE A 250 -15.24 11.49 3.86
N ALA A 251 -15.14 10.15 3.75
CA ALA A 251 -16.29 9.28 3.91
C ALA A 251 -16.65 9.16 5.40
N LYS A 252 -17.92 9.38 5.75
CA LYS A 252 -18.46 9.00 7.05
C LYS A 252 -19.00 7.58 6.99
N ALA A 253 -18.52 6.71 7.86
CA ALA A 253 -19.19 5.44 8.10
C ALA A 253 -20.50 5.74 8.86
N THR A 254 -21.65 5.63 8.18
CA THR A 254 -22.95 5.66 8.83
C THR A 254 -23.23 4.24 9.31
N GLN A 255 -23.20 3.99 10.62
CA GLN A 255 -23.77 2.76 11.18
C GLN A 255 -25.27 2.86 10.97
N VAL A 256 -25.81 2.04 10.08
CA VAL A 256 -27.24 1.74 10.04
C VAL A 256 -27.46 0.78 11.21
N ALA A 257 -28.14 1.24 12.25
CA ALA A 257 -28.63 0.37 13.31
C ALA A 257 -29.82 -0.42 12.72
N ASP A 258 -29.65 -1.76 12.64
CA ASP A 258 -30.76 -2.70 12.47
C ASP A 258 -31.54 -2.85 13.77
#